data_ea9f696699049dad5639074e7a868afc
#
_entry.id   ea9f696699049dad5639074e7a868afc
#
_cell.length_a   1.000
_cell.length_b   1.000
_cell.length_c   1.000
_cell.angle_alpha   90.00
_cell.angle_beta   90.00
_cell.angle_gamma   90.00
#
_symmetry.space_group_name_H-M   'P 1'
#
loop_
_entity.id
_entity.type
_entity.pdbx_description
1 polymer ?
#
loop_
_entity_poly.entity_id
_entity_poly.type
_entity_poly.pdbx_seq_one_letter_code
_entity_poly.pdbx_strand_id
1 'polypeptide(L)'
;MALANRPTTIEQQNAAATTRQRGTGLPIASLVLGGLSLIGMMISIWMIFLYAPTDAIEGQPQRIFYFHVPVAWIGMLAFGVVAFAGIGYLWKKDERWDWAARASAELGAVFISLALITGSIWGKTTWGTWWTWDARLTTTLILWFIYIGYLMLRSYMGRTHESARSAAVLAIIGLIDVPIIYESVNWWRTLHPQPEIGTPGALPPQVVLTLMISLVTFTLFYSFLMIQLYQLQRMQTLAQRLRASVE
;
A
#
# COMPACT_ATOMS: atom_id res chain seq x y z
N MET A 1 57.86 -3.95 -18.00
CA MET A 1 56.78 -4.29 -18.95
C MET A 1 55.88 -5.30 -18.27
N ALA A 2 54.84 -4.85 -17.56
CA ALA A 2 53.95 -5.71 -16.77
C ALA A 2 52.78 -6.16 -17.66
N LEU A 3 52.74 -7.45 -18.01
CA LEU A 3 51.60 -8.08 -18.66
C LEU A 3 50.44 -8.12 -17.65
N ALA A 4 49.48 -7.23 -17.78
CA ALA A 4 48.27 -7.26 -17.01
C ALA A 4 47.55 -8.58 -17.28
N ASN A 5 47.40 -9.40 -16.25
CA ASN A 5 46.69 -10.68 -16.25
C ASN A 5 45.19 -10.40 -16.53
N ARG A 6 44.73 -10.55 -17.76
CA ARG A 6 43.30 -10.52 -18.06
C ARG A 6 42.67 -11.79 -17.53
N PRO A 7 41.58 -11.70 -16.74
CA PRO A 7 40.93 -12.93 -16.23
C PRO A 7 40.48 -13.80 -17.41
N THR A 8 40.69 -15.09 -17.28
CA THR A 8 40.32 -16.06 -18.30
C THR A 8 38.78 -16.11 -18.47
N THR A 9 38.34 -16.54 -19.65
CA THR A 9 36.90 -16.66 -19.97
C THR A 9 36.15 -17.53 -18.95
N ILE A 10 36.85 -18.54 -18.38
CA ILE A 10 36.30 -19.44 -17.36
C ILE A 10 36.13 -18.74 -16.01
N GLU A 11 37.05 -17.85 -15.62
CA GLU A 11 36.92 -17.06 -14.38
C GLU A 11 35.80 -16.05 -14.49
N GLN A 12 35.58 -15.44 -15.67
CA GLN A 12 34.45 -14.56 -15.94
C GLN A 12 33.12 -15.31 -15.91
N GLN A 13 33.09 -16.53 -16.47
CA GLN A 13 31.89 -17.38 -16.44
C GLN A 13 31.57 -17.87 -15.01
N ASN A 14 32.59 -18.25 -14.23
CA ASN A 14 32.39 -18.65 -12.84
C ASN A 14 31.99 -17.49 -11.94
N ALA A 15 32.52 -16.28 -12.13
CA ALA A 15 32.12 -15.09 -11.43
C ALA A 15 30.65 -14.71 -11.79
N ALA A 16 30.28 -14.83 -13.06
CA ALA A 16 28.90 -14.61 -13.51
C ALA A 16 27.92 -15.68 -12.96
N ALA A 17 28.34 -16.96 -12.88
CA ALA A 17 27.57 -18.04 -12.30
C ALA A 17 27.36 -17.86 -10.79
N THR A 18 28.42 -17.45 -10.06
CA THR A 18 28.36 -17.19 -8.60
C THR A 18 27.48 -15.96 -8.28
N THR A 19 27.49 -14.96 -9.14
CA THR A 19 26.62 -13.79 -9.01
C THR A 19 25.17 -14.14 -9.32
N ARG A 20 24.94 -15.09 -10.24
CA ARG A 20 23.62 -15.58 -10.62
C ARG A 20 22.95 -16.42 -9.52
N GLN A 21 23.72 -17.17 -8.73
CA GLN A 21 23.20 -17.98 -7.61
C GLN A 21 22.81 -17.17 -6.37
N ARG A 22 23.34 -15.96 -6.20
CA ARG A 22 23.00 -15.09 -5.03
C ARG A 22 21.66 -14.38 -5.11
N GLY A 23 20.88 -14.54 -6.17
CA GLY A 23 19.71 -13.70 -6.45
C GLY A 23 18.32 -14.37 -6.49
N THR A 24 18.19 -15.68 -6.30
CA THR A 24 16.93 -16.41 -6.56
C THR A 24 16.08 -16.72 -5.32
N GLY A 25 16.55 -16.44 -4.12
CA GLY A 25 15.79 -16.62 -2.88
C GLY A 25 14.99 -15.38 -2.50
N LEU A 26 13.78 -15.60 -1.99
CA LEU A 26 13.04 -14.53 -1.31
C LEU A 26 13.85 -14.04 -0.10
N PRO A 27 13.94 -12.72 0.15
CA PRO A 27 14.63 -12.22 1.33
C PRO A 27 13.99 -12.81 2.60
N ILE A 28 14.79 -13.17 3.58
CA ILE A 28 14.32 -13.71 4.87
C ILE A 28 13.24 -12.79 5.47
N ALA A 29 13.43 -11.47 5.39
CA ALA A 29 12.43 -10.50 5.84
C ALA A 29 11.06 -10.70 5.17
N SER A 30 11.02 -11.02 3.88
CA SER A 30 9.78 -11.28 3.17
C SER A 30 9.09 -12.57 3.67
N LEU A 31 9.85 -13.63 3.91
CA LEU A 31 9.29 -14.89 4.45
C LEU A 31 8.74 -14.69 5.88
N VAL A 32 9.47 -13.95 6.72
CA VAL A 32 9.04 -13.62 8.08
C VAL A 32 7.78 -12.78 8.07
N LEU A 33 7.76 -11.69 7.29
CA LEU A 33 6.57 -10.82 7.19
C LEU A 33 5.37 -11.56 6.60
N GLY A 34 5.58 -12.41 5.60
CA GLY A 34 4.52 -13.25 5.03
C GLY A 34 3.94 -14.22 6.05
N GLY A 35 4.80 -14.91 6.80
CA GLY A 35 4.40 -15.82 7.89
C GLY A 35 3.64 -15.10 9.01
N LEU A 36 4.16 -13.96 9.48
CA LEU A 36 3.50 -13.13 10.50
C LEU A 36 2.14 -12.59 10.00
N SER A 37 2.06 -12.18 8.74
CA SER A 37 0.80 -11.71 8.13
C SER A 37 -0.24 -12.82 8.07
N LEU A 38 0.17 -14.04 7.70
CA LEU A 38 -0.73 -15.19 7.63
C LEU A 38 -1.26 -15.57 9.02
N ILE A 39 -0.38 -15.66 10.02
CA ILE A 39 -0.76 -15.94 11.40
C ILE A 39 -1.67 -14.83 11.94
N GLY A 40 -1.29 -13.57 11.72
CA GLY A 40 -2.08 -12.41 12.12
C GLY A 40 -3.47 -12.41 11.48
N MET A 41 -3.60 -12.80 10.20
CA MET A 41 -4.88 -12.88 9.51
C MET A 41 -5.77 -13.97 10.12
N MET A 42 -5.22 -15.15 10.45
CA MET A 42 -5.97 -16.19 11.14
C MET A 42 -6.46 -15.74 12.52
N ILE A 43 -5.60 -15.07 13.29
CA ILE A 43 -5.96 -14.50 14.59
C ILE A 43 -7.03 -13.41 14.42
N SER A 44 -6.87 -12.51 13.45
CA SER A 44 -7.85 -11.44 13.18
C SER A 44 -9.23 -12.02 12.84
N ILE A 45 -9.27 -13.01 11.95
CA ILE A 45 -10.54 -13.68 11.57
C ILE A 45 -11.19 -14.32 12.80
N TRP A 46 -10.41 -15.07 13.61
CA TRP A 46 -10.92 -15.66 14.84
C TRP A 46 -11.48 -14.60 15.80
N MET A 47 -10.74 -13.50 16.00
CA MET A 47 -11.19 -12.41 16.88
C MET A 47 -12.44 -11.71 16.36
N ILE A 48 -12.53 -11.44 15.07
CA ILE A 48 -13.67 -10.77 14.45
C ILE A 48 -14.96 -11.59 14.64
N PHE A 49 -14.89 -12.90 14.45
CA PHE A 49 -16.10 -13.72 14.43
C PHE A 49 -16.44 -14.38 15.78
N LEU A 50 -15.46 -14.62 16.65
CA LEU A 50 -15.65 -15.38 17.89
C LEU A 50 -15.33 -14.60 19.17
N TYR A 51 -14.45 -13.61 19.13
CA TYR A 51 -14.02 -12.86 20.32
C TYR A 51 -14.72 -11.50 20.44
N ALA A 52 -14.84 -10.74 19.36
CA ALA A 52 -15.48 -9.43 19.38
C ALA A 52 -16.99 -9.56 19.65
N PRO A 53 -17.54 -8.77 20.59
CA PRO A 53 -18.99 -8.78 20.84
C PRO A 53 -19.73 -8.32 19.58
N THR A 54 -20.96 -8.80 19.44
CA THR A 54 -21.88 -8.28 18.41
C THR A 54 -22.37 -6.91 18.83
N ASP A 55 -22.35 -5.94 17.92
CA ASP A 55 -22.85 -4.60 18.18
C ASP A 55 -24.36 -4.62 18.45
N ALA A 56 -24.81 -3.82 19.41
CA ALA A 56 -26.21 -3.80 19.84
C ALA A 56 -27.14 -3.11 18.81
N ILE A 57 -26.62 -2.19 18.01
CA ILE A 57 -27.38 -1.39 17.03
C ILE A 57 -27.21 -1.95 15.62
N GLU A 58 -25.97 -2.11 15.17
CA GLU A 58 -25.66 -2.56 13.82
C GLU A 58 -25.71 -4.09 13.66
N GLY A 59 -25.59 -4.83 14.75
CA GLY A 59 -25.58 -6.30 14.73
C GLY A 59 -24.35 -6.88 14.04
N GLN A 60 -24.52 -7.93 13.23
CA GLN A 60 -23.44 -8.61 12.50
C GLN A 60 -22.76 -7.74 11.43
N PRO A 61 -23.43 -6.83 10.70
CA PRO A 61 -22.82 -5.92 9.73
C PRO A 61 -21.65 -5.09 10.30
N GLN A 62 -21.67 -4.76 11.61
CA GLN A 62 -20.55 -4.05 12.26
C GLN A 62 -19.21 -4.76 12.09
N ARG A 63 -19.16 -6.07 11.84
CA ARG A 63 -17.93 -6.83 11.65
C ARG A 63 -17.15 -6.38 10.38
N ILE A 64 -17.82 -5.72 9.43
CA ILE A 64 -17.16 -5.09 8.28
C ILE A 64 -16.13 -4.03 8.74
N PHE A 65 -16.37 -3.36 9.86
CA PHE A 65 -15.48 -2.38 10.48
C PHE A 65 -14.03 -2.88 10.61
N TYR A 66 -13.84 -4.13 11.05
CA TYR A 66 -12.50 -4.70 11.28
C TYR A 66 -11.72 -5.03 9.98
N PHE A 67 -12.38 -4.99 8.84
CA PHE A 67 -11.76 -5.10 7.51
C PHE A 67 -11.66 -3.72 6.85
N HIS A 68 -12.75 -2.94 6.90
CA HIS A 68 -12.86 -1.64 6.24
C HIS A 68 -11.83 -0.63 6.78
N VAL A 69 -11.72 -0.48 8.10
CA VAL A 69 -10.79 0.48 8.69
C VAL A 69 -9.33 0.15 8.37
N PRO A 70 -8.85 -1.10 8.51
CA PRO A 70 -7.50 -1.46 8.09
C PRO A 70 -7.22 -1.24 6.60
N VAL A 71 -8.14 -1.58 5.69
CA VAL A 71 -7.88 -1.37 4.25
C VAL A 71 -7.88 0.12 3.90
N ALA A 72 -8.73 0.94 4.52
CA ALA A 72 -8.71 2.39 4.37
C ALA A 72 -7.41 3.01 4.92
N TRP A 73 -6.96 2.55 6.09
CA TRP A 73 -5.68 2.93 6.68
C TRP A 73 -4.52 2.65 5.73
N ILE A 74 -4.45 1.43 5.18
CA ILE A 74 -3.39 1.07 4.22
C ILE A 74 -3.50 1.90 2.94
N GLY A 75 -4.71 2.17 2.44
CA GLY A 75 -4.91 3.03 1.27
C GLY A 75 -4.30 4.42 1.45
N MET A 76 -4.49 5.05 2.60
CA MET A 76 -3.90 6.35 2.94
C MET A 76 -2.39 6.26 3.23
N LEU A 77 -1.97 5.28 4.02
CA LEU A 77 -0.56 5.04 4.34
C LEU A 77 0.29 4.83 3.08
N ALA A 78 -0.20 3.99 2.17
CA ALA A 78 0.48 3.70 0.90
C ALA A 78 0.64 4.97 0.06
N PHE A 79 -0.34 5.90 0.06
CA PHE A 79 -0.19 7.18 -0.64
C PHE A 79 0.88 8.06 0.00
N GLY A 80 0.96 8.07 1.34
CA GLY A 80 2.06 8.69 2.05
C GLY A 80 3.42 8.15 1.59
N VAL A 81 3.56 6.82 1.48
CA VAL A 81 4.80 6.19 0.98
C VAL A 81 5.10 6.61 -0.47
N VAL A 82 4.07 6.67 -1.36
CA VAL A 82 4.24 7.16 -2.74
C VAL A 82 4.80 8.58 -2.76
N ALA A 83 4.22 9.48 -1.98
CA ALA A 83 4.63 10.88 -1.94
C ALA A 83 6.04 11.06 -1.34
N PHE A 84 6.35 10.40 -0.21
CA PHE A 84 7.68 10.43 0.39
C PHE A 84 8.76 9.82 -0.52
N ALA A 85 8.44 8.71 -1.19
CA ALA A 85 9.33 8.14 -2.20
C ALA A 85 9.49 9.07 -3.41
N GLY A 86 8.42 9.75 -3.84
CA GLY A 86 8.47 10.79 -4.87
C GLY A 86 9.42 11.93 -4.50
N ILE A 87 9.33 12.46 -3.27
CA ILE A 87 10.25 13.49 -2.75
C ILE A 87 11.70 12.96 -2.77
N GLY A 88 11.91 11.73 -2.27
CA GLY A 88 13.21 11.07 -2.27
C GLY A 88 13.80 10.95 -3.69
N TYR A 89 12.95 10.60 -4.67
CA TYR A 89 13.35 10.54 -6.08
C TYR A 89 13.75 11.92 -6.64
N LEU A 90 12.94 12.95 -6.39
CA LEU A 90 13.25 14.30 -6.88
C LEU A 90 14.54 14.84 -6.30
N TRP A 91 14.84 14.51 -5.05
CA TRP A 91 16.06 14.96 -4.37
C TRP A 91 17.30 14.18 -4.78
N LYS A 92 17.23 12.83 -4.72
CA LYS A 92 18.40 11.95 -4.89
C LYS A 92 18.60 11.44 -6.31
N LYS A 93 17.58 11.50 -7.18
CA LYS A 93 17.57 10.92 -8.53
C LYS A 93 17.87 9.42 -8.57
N ASP A 94 17.73 8.70 -7.45
CA ASP A 94 17.97 7.26 -7.34
C ASP A 94 16.66 6.50 -7.66
N GLU A 95 16.74 5.59 -8.61
CA GLU A 95 15.62 4.75 -9.07
C GLU A 95 15.00 3.89 -7.98
N ARG A 96 15.71 3.61 -6.89
CA ARG A 96 15.18 2.86 -5.74
C ARG A 96 13.95 3.54 -5.16
N TRP A 97 13.91 4.87 -5.17
CA TRP A 97 12.74 5.63 -4.73
C TRP A 97 11.59 5.51 -5.71
N ASP A 98 11.87 5.49 -7.02
CA ASP A 98 10.85 5.31 -8.05
C ASP A 98 10.22 3.90 -7.98
N TRP A 99 11.04 2.86 -7.76
CA TRP A 99 10.51 1.50 -7.55
C TRP A 99 9.61 1.42 -6.31
N ALA A 100 10.01 2.07 -5.22
CA ALA A 100 9.19 2.13 -4.00
C ALA A 100 7.88 2.87 -4.22
N ALA A 101 7.91 4.05 -4.87
CA ALA A 101 6.72 4.83 -5.19
C ALA A 101 5.74 4.03 -6.05
N ARG A 102 6.22 3.37 -7.10
CA ARG A 102 5.38 2.60 -8.00
C ARG A 102 4.77 1.37 -7.33
N ALA A 103 5.57 0.60 -6.58
CA ALA A 103 5.10 -0.55 -5.83
C ALA A 103 4.01 -0.18 -4.83
N SER A 104 4.22 0.91 -4.09
CA SER A 104 3.23 1.41 -3.13
C SER A 104 1.97 1.96 -3.80
N ALA A 105 2.08 2.60 -4.97
CA ALA A 105 0.92 3.10 -5.71
C ALA A 105 0.02 1.96 -6.22
N GLU A 106 0.62 0.87 -6.71
CA GLU A 106 -0.12 -0.32 -7.14
C GLU A 106 -0.90 -0.94 -5.98
N LEU A 107 -0.27 -1.10 -4.81
CA LEU A 107 -0.94 -1.59 -3.61
C LEU A 107 -2.00 -0.62 -3.10
N GLY A 108 -1.67 0.66 -2.99
CA GLY A 108 -2.58 1.68 -2.50
C GLY A 108 -3.85 1.78 -3.33
N ALA A 109 -3.75 1.68 -4.66
CA ALA A 109 -4.91 1.66 -5.54
C ALA A 109 -5.84 0.46 -5.24
N VAL A 110 -5.29 -0.72 -4.96
CA VAL A 110 -6.08 -1.90 -4.58
C VAL A 110 -6.75 -1.67 -3.22
N PHE A 111 -5.99 -1.24 -2.21
CA PHE A 111 -6.51 -1.07 -0.86
C PHE A 111 -7.58 0.04 -0.78
N ILE A 112 -7.40 1.17 -1.46
CA ILE A 112 -8.42 2.23 -1.49
C ILE A 112 -9.68 1.79 -2.25
N SER A 113 -9.54 0.94 -3.30
CA SER A 113 -10.69 0.32 -3.98
C SER A 113 -11.47 -0.59 -3.03
N LEU A 114 -10.75 -1.42 -2.25
CA LEU A 114 -11.38 -2.26 -1.24
C LEU A 114 -12.06 -1.42 -0.15
N ALA A 115 -11.48 -0.29 0.25
CA ALA A 115 -12.10 0.62 1.20
C ALA A 115 -13.41 1.20 0.66
N LEU A 116 -13.44 1.66 -0.60
CA LEU A 116 -14.66 2.15 -1.24
C LEU A 116 -15.73 1.08 -1.36
N ILE A 117 -15.36 -0.16 -1.74
CA ILE A 117 -16.30 -1.29 -1.86
C ILE A 117 -16.87 -1.66 -0.49
N THR A 118 -15.99 -1.93 0.50
CA THR A 118 -16.43 -2.35 1.84
C THR A 118 -17.20 -1.25 2.55
N GLY A 119 -16.82 0.03 2.35
CA GLY A 119 -17.54 1.17 2.87
C GLY A 119 -18.94 1.31 2.29
N SER A 120 -19.11 1.09 0.97
CA SER A 120 -20.43 1.10 0.33
C SER A 120 -21.33 -0.04 0.85
N ILE A 121 -20.77 -1.24 1.04
CA ILE A 121 -21.53 -2.38 1.60
C ILE A 121 -21.97 -2.07 3.03
N TRP A 122 -21.05 -1.55 3.86
CA TRP A 122 -21.34 -1.19 5.24
C TRP A 122 -22.34 -0.01 5.30
N GLY A 123 -22.16 1.02 4.49
CA GLY A 123 -23.09 2.15 4.40
C GLY A 123 -24.51 1.73 4.01
N LYS A 124 -24.66 0.72 3.14
CA LYS A 124 -25.99 0.20 2.78
C LYS A 124 -26.70 -0.42 3.98
N THR A 125 -25.98 -1.12 4.85
CA THR A 125 -26.57 -1.74 6.05
C THR A 125 -26.84 -0.74 7.17
N THR A 126 -26.00 0.30 7.31
CA THR A 126 -26.03 1.28 8.39
C THR A 126 -26.93 2.50 8.05
N TRP A 127 -26.79 3.02 6.85
CA TRP A 127 -27.47 4.27 6.40
C TRP A 127 -28.57 4.04 5.37
N GLY A 128 -28.79 2.80 4.93
CA GLY A 128 -29.79 2.46 3.94
C GLY A 128 -29.44 2.82 2.49
N THR A 129 -28.26 3.38 2.24
CA THR A 129 -27.80 3.77 0.90
C THR A 129 -26.39 3.24 0.61
N TRP A 130 -26.13 2.94 -0.67
CA TRP A 130 -24.81 2.48 -1.11
C TRP A 130 -23.78 3.61 -1.17
N TRP A 131 -24.22 4.83 -1.39
CA TRP A 131 -23.36 5.99 -1.60
C TRP A 131 -24.05 7.28 -1.18
N THR A 132 -23.29 8.16 -0.59
CA THR A 132 -23.62 9.55 -0.37
C THR A 132 -22.46 10.42 -0.82
N TRP A 133 -22.75 11.62 -1.27
CA TRP A 133 -21.74 12.61 -1.66
C TRP A 133 -21.25 13.42 -0.45
N ASP A 134 -21.12 12.78 0.69
CA ASP A 134 -20.51 13.45 1.84
C ASP A 134 -19.00 13.68 1.64
N ALA A 135 -18.43 14.55 2.47
CA ALA A 135 -17.06 15.01 2.30
C ALA A 135 -16.04 13.85 2.38
N ARG A 136 -16.22 12.89 3.30
CA ARG A 136 -15.27 11.78 3.49
C ARG A 136 -15.27 10.81 2.32
N LEU A 137 -16.47 10.42 1.86
CA LEU A 137 -16.60 9.51 0.73
C LEU A 137 -16.07 10.15 -0.55
N THR A 138 -16.40 11.43 -0.76
CA THR A 138 -15.99 12.20 -1.94
C THR A 138 -14.47 12.37 -2.00
N THR A 139 -13.83 12.76 -0.89
CA THR A 139 -12.36 12.91 -0.84
C THR A 139 -11.66 11.56 -0.97
N THR A 140 -12.18 10.49 -0.38
CA THR A 140 -11.65 9.13 -0.59
C THR A 140 -11.74 8.70 -2.06
N LEU A 141 -12.81 9.04 -2.76
CA LEU A 141 -12.95 8.80 -4.20
C LEU A 141 -11.96 9.65 -5.01
N ILE A 142 -11.70 10.91 -4.60
CA ILE A 142 -10.67 11.77 -5.22
C ILE A 142 -9.29 11.10 -5.06
N LEU A 143 -8.94 10.60 -3.89
CA LEU A 143 -7.69 9.85 -3.69
C LEU A 143 -7.58 8.64 -4.62
N TRP A 144 -8.68 7.91 -4.82
CA TRP A 144 -8.73 6.81 -5.77
C TRP A 144 -8.43 7.27 -7.20
N PHE A 145 -9.04 8.38 -7.66
CA PHE A 145 -8.75 8.94 -8.98
C PHE A 145 -7.30 9.42 -9.10
N ILE A 146 -6.71 9.96 -8.05
CA ILE A 146 -5.29 10.36 -8.03
C ILE A 146 -4.40 9.12 -8.19
N TYR A 147 -4.69 8.00 -7.52
CA TYR A 147 -3.99 6.72 -7.71
C TYR A 147 -4.08 6.23 -9.15
N ILE A 148 -5.29 6.19 -9.70
CA ILE A 148 -5.50 5.76 -11.09
C ILE A 148 -4.76 6.68 -12.06
N GLY A 149 -4.85 7.99 -11.88
CA GLY A 149 -4.11 8.97 -12.69
C GLY A 149 -2.60 8.78 -12.62
N TYR A 150 -2.07 8.52 -11.41
CA TYR A 150 -0.65 8.18 -11.21
C TYR A 150 -0.26 6.92 -12.00
N LEU A 151 -1.01 5.84 -11.88
CA LEU A 151 -0.72 4.58 -12.56
C LEU A 151 -0.87 4.69 -14.09
N MET A 152 -1.88 5.42 -14.57
CA MET A 152 -2.07 5.70 -15.99
C MET A 152 -0.91 6.51 -16.58
N LEU A 153 -0.49 7.57 -15.90
CA LEU A 153 0.67 8.37 -16.28
C LEU A 153 1.93 7.50 -16.38
N ARG A 154 2.16 6.64 -15.39
CA ARG A 154 3.29 5.70 -15.37
C ARG A 154 3.22 4.64 -16.46
N SER A 155 2.02 4.20 -16.83
CA SER A 155 1.82 3.24 -17.91
C SER A 155 2.06 3.88 -19.28
N TYR A 156 1.54 5.09 -19.50
CA TYR A 156 1.65 5.79 -20.78
C TYR A 156 3.07 6.27 -21.09
N MET A 157 3.75 6.90 -20.12
CA MET A 157 5.11 7.45 -20.30
C MET A 157 6.22 6.41 -20.12
N GLY A 158 5.88 5.19 -19.72
CA GLY A 158 6.85 4.12 -19.50
C GLY A 158 7.79 4.37 -18.30
N ARG A 159 8.97 3.73 -18.32
CA ARG A 159 9.98 3.81 -17.26
C ARG A 159 11.08 4.84 -17.60
N THR A 160 10.68 6.08 -17.79
CA THR A 160 11.57 7.20 -18.09
C THR A 160 11.77 8.10 -16.88
N HIS A 161 12.84 8.90 -16.88
CA HIS A 161 13.07 9.92 -15.86
C HIS A 161 11.96 10.98 -15.82
N GLU A 162 11.42 11.33 -16.98
CA GLU A 162 10.30 12.29 -17.07
C GLU A 162 9.04 11.72 -16.44
N SER A 163 8.73 10.45 -16.73
CA SER A 163 7.62 9.74 -16.11
C SER A 163 7.74 9.71 -14.58
N ALA A 164 8.93 9.37 -14.07
CA ALA A 164 9.16 9.32 -12.63
C ALA A 164 9.04 10.71 -11.98
N ARG A 165 9.55 11.76 -12.64
CA ARG A 165 9.46 13.14 -12.15
C ARG A 165 8.01 13.63 -12.12
N SER A 166 7.27 13.45 -13.22
CA SER A 166 5.87 13.88 -13.31
C SER A 166 4.99 13.15 -12.30
N ALA A 167 5.20 11.83 -12.14
CA ALA A 167 4.50 11.03 -11.15
C ALA A 167 4.83 11.46 -9.71
N ALA A 168 6.08 11.80 -9.41
CA ALA A 168 6.47 12.33 -8.10
C ALA A 168 5.78 13.66 -7.78
N VAL A 169 5.67 14.58 -8.74
CA VAL A 169 4.96 15.85 -8.57
C VAL A 169 3.47 15.59 -8.31
N LEU A 170 2.84 14.70 -9.09
CA LEU A 170 1.44 14.33 -8.90
C LEU A 170 1.20 13.72 -7.50
N ALA A 171 2.11 12.86 -7.04
CA ALA A 171 2.02 12.25 -5.71
C ALA A 171 2.14 13.29 -4.57
N ILE A 172 3.03 14.28 -4.71
CA ILE A 172 3.20 15.35 -3.70
C ILE A 172 1.94 16.20 -3.63
N ILE A 173 1.36 16.58 -4.77
CA ILE A 173 0.11 17.35 -4.83
C ILE A 173 -1.03 16.51 -4.21
N GLY A 174 -1.14 15.24 -4.61
CA GLY A 174 -2.19 14.35 -4.11
C GLY A 174 -2.08 14.05 -2.61
N LEU A 175 -0.89 14.20 -1.98
CA LEU A 175 -0.72 14.00 -0.54
C LEU A 175 -1.58 14.97 0.29
N ILE A 176 -1.92 16.13 -0.26
CA ILE A 176 -2.79 17.12 0.41
C ILE A 176 -4.18 16.53 0.69
N ASP A 177 -4.66 15.61 -0.15
CA ASP A 177 -5.98 14.99 0.02
C ASP A 177 -6.05 14.06 1.24
N VAL A 178 -4.95 13.41 1.62
CA VAL A 178 -4.92 12.46 2.75
C VAL A 178 -5.34 13.12 4.09
N PRO A 179 -4.76 14.24 4.53
CA PRO A 179 -5.25 14.94 5.72
C PRO A 179 -6.68 15.48 5.55
N ILE A 180 -7.10 15.87 4.34
CA ILE A 180 -8.46 16.32 4.09
C ILE A 180 -9.45 15.16 4.31
N ILE A 181 -9.16 13.94 3.84
CA ILE A 181 -9.96 12.75 4.13
C ILE A 181 -10.12 12.56 5.66
N TYR A 182 -9.02 12.65 6.40
CA TYR A 182 -9.04 12.44 7.84
C TYR A 182 -9.88 13.50 8.57
N GLU A 183 -9.64 14.77 8.25
CA GLU A 183 -10.30 15.91 8.89
C GLU A 183 -11.70 16.21 8.35
N SER A 184 -12.10 15.60 7.26
CA SER A 184 -13.40 15.85 6.61
C SER A 184 -14.60 15.70 7.55
N VAL A 185 -14.54 14.76 8.50
CA VAL A 185 -15.60 14.53 9.49
C VAL A 185 -15.64 15.60 10.57
N ASN A 186 -14.58 16.36 10.76
CA ASN A 186 -14.50 17.47 11.71
C ASN A 186 -14.93 18.79 11.06
N TRP A 187 -14.62 18.97 9.76
CA TRP A 187 -14.87 20.23 9.05
C TRP A 187 -16.25 20.31 8.42
N TRP A 188 -16.82 19.17 8.03
CA TRP A 188 -18.13 19.11 7.36
C TRP A 188 -19.10 18.20 8.08
N ARG A 189 -20.39 18.42 7.87
CA ARG A 189 -21.42 17.45 8.26
C ARG A 189 -21.34 16.24 7.35
N THR A 190 -21.18 15.06 7.93
CA THR A 190 -21.06 13.78 7.22
C THR A 190 -21.87 12.71 7.96
N LEU A 191 -22.31 11.69 7.25
CA LEU A 191 -22.88 10.49 7.85
C LEU A 191 -21.82 9.60 8.49
N HIS A 192 -20.58 9.76 8.08
CA HIS A 192 -19.47 8.97 8.61
C HIS A 192 -19.20 9.35 10.08
N PRO A 193 -19.16 8.38 11.00
CA PRO A 193 -18.97 8.66 12.42
C PRO A 193 -17.60 9.31 12.68
N GLN A 194 -17.55 10.08 13.75
CA GLN A 194 -16.28 10.60 14.29
C GLN A 194 -15.37 9.44 14.69
N PRO A 195 -14.04 9.58 14.56
CA PRO A 195 -13.12 8.57 15.02
C PRO A 195 -13.22 8.38 16.55
N GLU A 196 -13.83 7.30 16.97
CA GLU A 196 -13.95 6.94 18.41
C GLU A 196 -12.67 6.26 18.95
N ILE A 197 -11.76 5.90 18.04
CA ILE A 197 -10.48 5.25 18.38
C ILE A 197 -9.61 6.26 19.15
N GLY A 198 -9.26 5.90 20.38
CA GLY A 198 -8.48 6.78 21.27
C GLY A 198 -9.34 7.61 22.24
N THR A 199 -10.66 7.64 22.09
CA THR A 199 -11.57 8.24 23.07
C THR A 199 -11.82 7.25 24.21
N PRO A 200 -11.42 7.55 25.46
CA PRO A 200 -11.59 6.64 26.57
C PRO A 200 -13.06 6.27 26.78
N GLY A 201 -13.37 4.96 26.78
CA GLY A 201 -14.72 4.43 27.03
C GLY A 201 -15.69 4.51 25.87
N ALA A 202 -15.32 5.03 24.71
CA ALA A 202 -16.21 5.09 23.54
C ALA A 202 -16.48 3.69 22.92
N LEU A 203 -15.47 2.82 22.94
CA LEU A 203 -15.60 1.45 22.43
C LEU A 203 -15.25 0.41 23.49
N PRO A 204 -15.91 -0.77 23.49
CA PRO A 204 -15.53 -1.88 24.34
C PRO A 204 -14.07 -2.31 24.12
N PRO A 205 -13.33 -2.71 25.17
CA PRO A 205 -11.92 -3.10 25.04
C PRO A 205 -11.68 -4.22 24.01
N GLN A 206 -12.62 -5.18 23.89
CA GLN A 206 -12.56 -6.27 22.92
C GLN A 206 -12.64 -5.76 21.47
N VAL A 207 -13.45 -4.73 21.21
CA VAL A 207 -13.58 -4.09 19.90
C VAL A 207 -12.26 -3.39 19.55
N VAL A 208 -11.72 -2.61 20.48
CA VAL A 208 -10.44 -1.90 20.28
C VAL A 208 -9.30 -2.90 20.04
N LEU A 209 -9.19 -3.95 20.85
CA LEU A 209 -8.13 -4.96 20.69
C LEU A 209 -8.23 -5.66 19.33
N THR A 210 -9.44 -6.09 18.93
CA THR A 210 -9.66 -6.74 17.63
C THR A 210 -9.27 -5.83 16.47
N LEU A 211 -9.65 -4.55 16.55
CA LEU A 211 -9.28 -3.56 15.55
C LEU A 211 -7.76 -3.33 15.48
N MET A 212 -7.08 -3.19 16.63
CA MET A 212 -5.64 -2.98 16.67
C MET A 212 -4.88 -4.17 16.07
N ILE A 213 -5.29 -5.40 16.39
CA ILE A 213 -4.70 -6.61 15.80
C ILE A 213 -4.94 -6.64 14.30
N SER A 214 -6.14 -6.30 13.82
CA SER A 214 -6.43 -6.20 12.39
C SER A 214 -5.57 -5.13 11.71
N LEU A 215 -5.43 -3.93 12.28
CA LEU A 215 -4.57 -2.86 11.75
C LEU A 215 -3.11 -3.30 11.63
N VAL A 216 -2.55 -3.91 12.67
CA VAL A 216 -1.18 -4.44 12.66
C VAL A 216 -1.05 -5.52 11.60
N THR A 217 -1.98 -6.45 11.53
CA THR A 217 -1.97 -7.55 10.55
C THR A 217 -1.98 -7.04 9.11
N PHE A 218 -2.87 -6.11 8.77
CA PHE A 218 -2.93 -5.52 7.43
C PHE A 218 -1.68 -4.69 7.11
N THR A 219 -1.08 -4.03 8.11
CA THR A 219 0.18 -3.30 7.94
C THR A 219 1.36 -4.24 7.66
N LEU A 220 1.44 -5.39 8.35
CA LEU A 220 2.41 -6.44 8.07
C LEU A 220 2.20 -7.03 6.67
N PHE A 221 0.94 -7.27 6.28
CA PHE A 221 0.59 -7.78 4.96
C PHE A 221 0.97 -6.78 3.85
N TYR A 222 0.66 -5.49 4.03
CA TYR A 222 1.14 -4.45 3.12
C TYR A 222 2.67 -4.43 3.02
N SER A 223 3.38 -4.52 4.14
CA SER A 223 4.84 -4.51 4.17
C SER A 223 5.44 -5.73 3.44
N PHE A 224 4.83 -6.90 3.60
CA PHE A 224 5.17 -8.10 2.84
C PHE A 224 4.99 -7.89 1.33
N LEU A 225 3.80 -7.45 0.90
CA LEU A 225 3.51 -7.20 -0.51
C LEU A 225 4.39 -6.09 -1.09
N MET A 226 4.71 -5.06 -0.29
CA MET A 226 5.59 -3.96 -0.68
C MET A 226 6.99 -4.46 -1.06
N ILE A 227 7.57 -5.40 -0.27
CA ILE A 227 8.87 -6.01 -0.60
C ILE A 227 8.78 -6.79 -1.92
N GLN A 228 7.71 -7.56 -2.14
CA GLN A 228 7.54 -8.35 -3.35
C GLN A 228 7.43 -7.45 -4.59
N LEU A 229 6.54 -6.45 -4.55
CA LEU A 229 6.35 -5.54 -5.66
C LEU A 229 7.56 -4.63 -5.91
N TYR A 230 8.23 -4.18 -4.87
CA TYR A 230 9.49 -3.44 -5.01
C TYR A 230 10.54 -4.25 -5.79
N GLN A 231 10.71 -5.53 -5.46
CA GLN A 231 11.63 -6.41 -6.18
C GLN A 231 11.18 -6.62 -7.62
N LEU A 232 9.89 -6.81 -7.85
CA LEU A 232 9.34 -6.93 -9.20
C LEU A 232 9.63 -5.68 -10.03
N GLN A 233 9.42 -4.48 -9.49
CA GLN A 233 9.73 -3.21 -10.17
C GLN A 233 11.23 -3.12 -10.53
N ARG A 234 12.11 -3.49 -9.58
CA ARG A 234 13.56 -3.55 -9.81
C ARG A 234 13.91 -4.52 -10.95
N MET A 235 13.38 -5.73 -10.92
CA MET A 235 13.66 -6.76 -11.94
C MET A 235 13.17 -6.34 -13.33
N GLN A 236 12.01 -5.73 -13.43
CA GLN A 236 11.46 -5.22 -14.68
C GLN A 236 12.35 -4.12 -15.29
N THR A 237 12.87 -3.20 -14.46
CA THR A 237 13.81 -2.16 -14.92
C THR A 237 15.11 -2.78 -15.43
N LEU A 238 15.67 -3.76 -14.72
CA LEU A 238 16.89 -4.45 -15.16
C LEU A 238 16.68 -5.24 -16.46
N ALA A 239 15.55 -5.93 -16.59
CA ALA A 239 15.21 -6.67 -17.81
C ALA A 239 15.08 -5.74 -19.04
N GLN A 240 14.47 -4.56 -18.87
CA GLN A 240 14.38 -3.56 -19.94
C GLN A 240 15.77 -3.05 -20.38
N ARG A 241 16.67 -2.79 -19.43
CA ARG A 241 18.05 -2.36 -19.75
C ARG A 241 18.83 -3.43 -20.51
N LEU A 242 18.70 -4.68 -20.10
CA LEU A 242 19.36 -5.79 -20.81
C LEU A 242 18.84 -5.93 -22.25
N ARG A 243 17.55 -5.78 -22.49
CA ARG A 243 16.99 -5.79 -23.85
C ARG A 243 17.55 -4.65 -24.70
N ALA A 244 17.56 -3.43 -24.18
CA ALA A 244 18.07 -2.27 -24.88
C ALA A 244 19.61 -2.31 -25.14
N SER A 245 20.36 -3.17 -24.46
CA SER A 245 21.80 -3.36 -24.70
C SER A 245 22.14 -4.41 -25.75
N VAL A 246 21.15 -5.18 -26.21
CA VAL A 246 21.30 -6.26 -27.21
C VAL A 246 20.77 -5.83 -28.58
N GLU A 247 19.89 -4.83 -28.62
CA GLU A 247 19.42 -4.15 -29.84
C GLU A 247 20.43 -3.07 -30.29
#